data_bb00985e9ec4959339a22968a5e4480a
#
_entry.id   bb00985e9ec4959339a22968a5e4480a
#
_cell.length_a   1.000
_cell.length_b   1.000
_cell.length_c   1.000
_cell.angle_alpha   90.00
_cell.angle_beta   90.00
_cell.angle_gamma   90.00
#
_symmetry.space_group_name_H-M   'P 1'
#
loop_
_entity.id
_entity.type
_entity.pdbx_description
1 polymer ?
#
loop_
_entity_poly.entity_id
_entity_poly.type
_entity_poly.pdbx_seq_one_letter_code
_entity_poly.pdbx_strand_id
1 'polypeptide(L)'
;MLLSLAAEALGSACAADGFRLDLPLACTLGETCLVQQYVDHDSSPGARDYQCGTLSYDGHNGTDFRLPSLAAQRTGVEVLAAAPGVVVRLRNDMDDVAMPEGDRSALGNRLCGNGVVIAHREGWETQYCHMARGSVRVRAGQSVASGTPLGRVGLSGATVFPHLHFSVRHNGAIVDPFAFGAVVGSCGGGTSLWRPALAAGLAYRARAVLNWGFAAAPVSLAAVEAGTADTLAAAGAEAAAIVAYVRSIGLKAADVQELVVRAPDGSILVDHRADPLARNEAQSLLFAGTKRPPGGWPAGVYRASYRVLAQGALVLERSFSLPLPSVRVP
;
A
#
# COMPACT_ATOMS: atom_id res chain seq x y z
N MET A 1 7.82 -35.18 63.46
CA MET A 1 7.94 -33.83 62.88
C MET A 1 8.18 -34.03 61.39
N LEU A 2 7.07 -34.12 60.61
CA LEU A 2 7.11 -34.30 59.15
C LEU A 2 6.86 -32.94 58.51
N LEU A 3 7.86 -32.42 57.78
CA LEU A 3 7.71 -31.25 56.91
C LEU A 3 7.13 -31.71 55.56
N SER A 4 5.93 -31.21 55.26
CA SER A 4 5.30 -31.34 53.93
C SER A 4 5.79 -30.22 53.05
N LEU A 5 6.54 -30.50 52.00
CA LEU A 5 6.84 -29.57 50.92
C LEU A 5 5.64 -29.51 49.96
N ALA A 6 4.93 -28.40 49.96
CA ALA A 6 3.96 -28.07 48.94
C ALA A 6 4.73 -27.55 47.71
N ALA A 7 4.67 -28.26 46.59
CA ALA A 7 5.13 -27.81 45.29
C ALA A 7 4.04 -26.94 44.68
N GLU A 8 4.24 -25.62 44.66
CA GLU A 8 3.40 -24.70 43.88
C GLU A 8 3.71 -24.88 42.38
N ALA A 9 2.76 -25.46 41.67
CA ALA A 9 2.76 -25.49 40.24
C ALA A 9 2.37 -24.10 39.71
N LEU A 10 3.37 -23.32 39.29
CA LEU A 10 3.17 -22.11 38.48
C LEU A 10 2.60 -22.51 37.12
N GLY A 11 1.28 -22.65 37.06
CA GLY A 11 0.54 -22.74 35.82
C GLY A 11 0.64 -21.40 35.09
N SER A 12 1.53 -21.30 34.09
CA SER A 12 1.46 -20.23 33.08
C SER A 12 0.07 -20.26 32.47
N ALA A 13 -0.78 -19.34 32.88
CA ALA A 13 -2.01 -19.02 32.19
C ALA A 13 -1.60 -18.41 30.83
N CYS A 14 -1.49 -19.28 29.80
CA CYS A 14 -1.60 -18.85 28.42
C CYS A 14 -3.00 -18.26 28.28
N ALA A 15 -3.14 -16.95 28.38
CA ALA A 15 -4.34 -16.26 27.95
C ALA A 15 -4.61 -16.74 26.52
N ALA A 16 -5.83 -17.22 26.26
CA ALA A 16 -6.31 -17.59 24.94
C ALA A 16 -6.44 -16.30 24.11
N ASP A 17 -5.30 -15.73 23.67
CA ASP A 17 -5.29 -14.71 22.65
C ASP A 17 -5.77 -15.40 21.36
N GLY A 18 -6.97 -15.05 20.90
CA GLY A 18 -7.50 -15.53 19.63
C GLY A 18 -6.50 -15.28 18.50
N PHE A 19 -6.69 -15.87 17.34
CA PHE A 19 -5.83 -15.71 16.17
C PHE A 19 -5.57 -14.22 15.86
N ARG A 20 -4.28 -13.84 15.78
CA ARG A 20 -3.83 -12.47 15.53
C ARG A 20 -2.78 -12.44 14.44
N LEU A 21 -2.81 -11.34 13.67
CA LEU A 21 -1.95 -11.09 12.53
C LEU A 21 -0.95 -9.97 12.81
N ASP A 22 0.30 -10.20 12.49
CA ASP A 22 1.34 -9.20 12.32
C ASP A 22 1.34 -8.69 10.86
N LEU A 23 2.04 -7.57 10.59
CA LEU A 23 2.14 -7.01 9.25
C LEU A 23 2.84 -8.00 8.30
N PRO A 24 2.24 -8.34 7.13
CA PRO A 24 2.80 -9.32 6.20
C PRO A 24 3.92 -8.77 5.31
N LEU A 25 4.39 -7.55 5.56
CA LEU A 25 5.43 -6.86 4.79
C LEU A 25 6.44 -6.15 5.70
N ALA A 26 7.70 -6.12 5.28
CA ALA A 26 8.74 -5.27 5.85
C ALA A 26 8.62 -3.85 5.29
N CYS A 27 7.65 -3.06 5.77
CA CYS A 27 7.40 -1.71 5.31
C CYS A 27 6.86 -0.82 6.44
N THR A 28 6.91 0.50 6.24
CA THR A 28 6.27 1.50 7.10
C THR A 28 4.91 1.88 6.51
N LEU A 29 3.83 1.47 7.19
CA LEU A 29 2.46 1.78 6.76
C LEU A 29 2.23 3.29 6.63
N GLY A 30 1.68 3.70 5.50
CA GLY A 30 1.42 5.10 5.17
C GLY A 30 2.61 5.85 4.57
N GLU A 31 3.79 5.21 4.47
CA GLU A 31 5.01 5.80 3.89
C GLU A 31 5.57 4.95 2.74
N THR A 32 5.99 3.71 3.04
CA THR A 32 6.59 2.82 2.05
C THR A 32 5.64 1.72 1.57
N CYS A 33 4.47 1.60 2.19
CA CYS A 33 3.35 0.79 1.72
C CYS A 33 2.01 1.36 2.22
N LEU A 34 0.94 1.05 1.51
CA LEU A 34 -0.43 1.46 1.82
C LEU A 34 -1.38 0.29 1.59
N VAL A 35 -2.47 0.20 2.38
CA VAL A 35 -3.61 -0.63 1.99
C VAL A 35 -4.37 0.11 0.89
N GLN A 36 -4.43 -0.47 -0.30
CA GLN A 36 -5.17 0.08 -1.43
C GLN A 36 -6.56 -0.51 -1.56
N GLN A 37 -6.69 -1.83 -1.35
CA GLN A 37 -7.95 -2.54 -1.51
C GLN A 37 -8.16 -3.53 -0.36
N TYR A 38 -9.42 -3.74 0.00
CA TYR A 38 -9.89 -4.63 1.05
C TYR A 38 -10.73 -5.76 0.46
N VAL A 39 -11.10 -6.73 1.27
CA VAL A 39 -12.03 -7.81 0.89
C VAL A 39 -13.36 -7.20 0.45
N ASP A 40 -13.95 -7.77 -0.60
CA ASP A 40 -15.28 -7.39 -1.05
C ASP A 40 -16.37 -7.94 -0.13
N HIS A 41 -17.21 -7.04 0.39
CA HIS A 41 -18.37 -7.35 1.24
C HIS A 41 -19.70 -7.30 0.48
N ASP A 42 -19.68 -7.07 -0.85
CA ASP A 42 -20.85 -7.09 -1.71
C ASP A 42 -20.95 -8.43 -2.43
N SER A 43 -22.02 -9.17 -2.25
CA SER A 43 -22.27 -10.43 -2.96
C SER A 43 -22.94 -10.26 -4.32
N SER A 44 -23.27 -9.02 -4.71
CA SER A 44 -23.78 -8.65 -6.04
C SER A 44 -22.62 -8.40 -7.00
N PRO A 45 -22.85 -8.13 -8.30
CA PRO A 45 -21.80 -7.67 -9.22
C PRO A 45 -21.22 -6.27 -8.90
N GLY A 46 -21.65 -5.64 -7.80
CA GLY A 46 -21.03 -4.44 -7.24
C GLY A 46 -19.78 -4.77 -6.44
N ALA A 47 -19.24 -3.77 -5.75
CA ALA A 47 -18.16 -3.98 -4.80
C ALA A 47 -18.20 -2.94 -3.69
N ARG A 48 -17.92 -3.34 -2.47
CA ARG A 48 -17.71 -2.44 -1.33
C ARG A 48 -16.82 -3.08 -0.28
N ASP A 49 -15.98 -2.28 0.32
CA ASP A 49 -15.15 -2.70 1.44
C ASP A 49 -15.98 -2.77 2.77
N TYR A 50 -15.33 -3.21 3.84
CA TYR A 50 -15.95 -3.37 5.17
C TYR A 50 -16.49 -2.07 5.79
N GLN A 51 -16.11 -0.90 5.28
CA GLN A 51 -16.63 0.42 5.66
C GLN A 51 -17.71 0.90 4.67
N CYS A 52 -18.21 0.04 3.78
CA CYS A 52 -19.05 0.37 2.64
C CYS A 52 -18.46 1.43 1.71
N GLY A 53 -17.14 1.54 1.72
CA GLY A 53 -16.39 2.38 0.79
C GLY A 53 -16.14 1.70 -0.55
N THR A 54 -15.38 2.39 -1.40
CA THR A 54 -15.08 1.98 -2.78
C THR A 54 -13.69 1.38 -2.93
N LEU A 55 -13.04 1.01 -1.83
CA LEU A 55 -11.69 0.43 -1.85
C LEU A 55 -11.76 -1.10 -1.95
N SER A 56 -12.51 -1.59 -2.95
CA SER A 56 -12.60 -3.00 -3.33
C SER A 56 -13.00 -3.11 -4.80
N TYR A 57 -13.05 -4.31 -5.34
CA TYR A 57 -13.63 -4.65 -6.63
C TYR A 57 -14.36 -6.01 -6.53
N ASP A 58 -15.29 -6.27 -7.44
CA ASP A 58 -16.14 -7.47 -7.43
C ASP A 58 -15.31 -8.76 -7.28
N GLY A 59 -15.63 -9.52 -6.24
CA GLY A 59 -14.97 -10.77 -5.88
C GLY A 59 -13.56 -10.63 -5.31
N HIS A 60 -13.11 -9.44 -4.88
CA HIS A 60 -11.80 -9.29 -4.23
C HIS A 60 -11.77 -10.02 -2.88
N ASN A 61 -10.83 -10.96 -2.72
CA ASN A 61 -10.80 -11.90 -1.61
C ASN A 61 -9.57 -11.75 -0.70
N GLY A 62 -9.00 -10.56 -0.64
CA GLY A 62 -7.84 -10.26 0.18
C GLY A 62 -7.65 -8.79 0.48
N THR A 63 -6.52 -8.48 1.08
CA THR A 63 -6.04 -7.12 1.33
C THR A 63 -4.84 -6.84 0.44
N ASP A 64 -4.88 -5.77 -0.34
CA ASP A 64 -3.78 -5.37 -1.21
C ASP A 64 -2.89 -4.33 -0.51
N PHE A 65 -1.70 -4.76 -0.12
CA PHE A 65 -0.64 -3.88 0.40
C PHE A 65 0.21 -3.38 -0.76
N ARG A 66 -0.08 -2.18 -1.25
CA ARG A 66 0.59 -1.58 -2.40
C ARG A 66 1.92 -0.96 -2.04
N LEU A 67 2.94 -1.18 -2.89
CA LEU A 67 4.19 -0.43 -2.89
C LEU A 67 4.06 0.85 -3.73
N PRO A 68 4.81 1.92 -3.41
CA PRO A 68 4.67 3.19 -4.12
C PRO A 68 5.10 3.14 -5.59
N SER A 69 5.97 2.23 -6.00
CA SER A 69 6.44 2.15 -7.39
C SER A 69 7.17 0.84 -7.70
N LEU A 70 7.43 0.60 -8.99
CA LEU A 70 8.31 -0.48 -9.44
C LEU A 70 9.75 -0.31 -8.95
N ALA A 71 10.23 0.93 -8.79
CA ALA A 71 11.54 1.17 -8.18
C ALA A 71 11.55 0.67 -6.73
N ALA A 72 10.52 0.95 -5.93
CA ALA A 72 10.39 0.44 -4.57
C ALA A 72 10.32 -1.10 -4.55
N GLN A 73 9.59 -1.73 -5.49
CA GLN A 73 9.55 -3.19 -5.62
C GLN A 73 10.95 -3.76 -5.92
N ARG A 74 11.72 -3.15 -6.82
CA ARG A 74 13.08 -3.59 -7.17
C ARG A 74 14.07 -3.51 -6.00
N THR A 75 13.84 -2.70 -4.98
CA THR A 75 14.68 -2.72 -3.75
C THR A 75 14.51 -4.00 -2.95
N GLY A 76 13.47 -4.80 -3.21
CA GLY A 76 13.30 -6.13 -2.64
C GLY A 76 12.55 -6.13 -1.32
N VAL A 77 11.40 -5.47 -1.23
CA VAL A 77 10.53 -5.46 -0.04
C VAL A 77 10.13 -6.88 0.36
N GLU A 78 10.45 -7.26 1.59
CA GLU A 78 10.22 -8.63 2.09
C GLU A 78 8.75 -8.87 2.44
N VAL A 79 8.26 -10.05 2.04
CA VAL A 79 7.00 -10.64 2.49
C VAL A 79 7.28 -11.47 3.73
N LEU A 80 6.51 -11.24 4.79
CA LEU A 80 6.70 -11.84 6.11
C LEU A 80 5.50 -12.71 6.49
N ALA A 81 5.74 -13.81 7.20
CA ALA A 81 4.65 -14.61 7.79
C ALA A 81 3.88 -13.76 8.81
N ALA A 82 2.58 -13.54 8.59
CA ALA A 82 1.73 -12.73 9.47
C ALA A 82 1.39 -13.41 10.80
N ALA A 83 1.52 -14.73 10.86
CA ALA A 83 1.29 -15.53 12.08
C ALA A 83 2.14 -16.81 12.04
N PRO A 84 2.41 -17.46 13.20
CA PRO A 84 3.14 -18.72 13.23
C PRO A 84 2.30 -19.86 12.64
N GLY A 85 2.93 -20.76 11.87
CA GLY A 85 2.23 -21.88 11.24
C GLY A 85 3.15 -22.81 10.47
N VAL A 86 2.57 -23.60 9.57
CA VAL A 86 3.28 -24.54 8.69
C VAL A 86 2.98 -24.17 7.23
N VAL A 87 4.02 -24.04 6.42
CA VAL A 87 3.89 -23.82 4.97
C VAL A 87 3.27 -25.07 4.33
N VAL A 88 2.09 -24.93 3.71
CA VAL A 88 1.38 -26.06 3.09
C VAL A 88 1.46 -26.08 1.58
N ARG A 89 1.57 -24.92 0.94
CA ARG A 89 1.69 -24.79 -0.52
C ARG A 89 2.56 -23.57 -0.89
N LEU A 90 3.24 -23.65 -2.02
CA LEU A 90 3.96 -22.52 -2.60
C LEU A 90 4.10 -22.65 -4.12
N ARG A 91 4.39 -21.53 -4.79
CA ARG A 91 4.86 -21.41 -6.18
C ARG A 91 5.97 -20.38 -6.24
N ASN A 92 6.98 -20.58 -7.13
CA ASN A 92 8.17 -19.74 -7.16
C ASN A 92 8.80 -19.56 -8.55
N ASP A 93 8.11 -20.01 -9.61
CA ASP A 93 8.66 -20.14 -10.97
C ASP A 93 7.99 -19.24 -12.02
N MET A 94 6.93 -18.52 -11.65
CA MET A 94 6.19 -17.65 -12.56
C MET A 94 6.92 -16.31 -12.75
N ASP A 95 6.97 -15.82 -14.00
CA ASP A 95 7.63 -14.56 -14.34
C ASP A 95 6.96 -13.33 -13.71
N ASP A 96 7.78 -12.32 -13.37
CA ASP A 96 7.34 -11.01 -12.89
C ASP A 96 7.01 -10.10 -14.06
N VAL A 97 5.85 -10.32 -14.67
CA VAL A 97 5.34 -9.53 -15.79
C VAL A 97 4.00 -8.95 -15.39
N ALA A 98 3.92 -7.60 -15.36
CA ALA A 98 2.65 -6.93 -15.17
C ALA A 98 1.67 -7.36 -16.26
N MET A 99 0.52 -7.87 -15.85
CA MET A 99 -0.51 -8.34 -16.77
C MET A 99 -1.23 -7.13 -17.40
N PRO A 100 -1.52 -7.14 -18.71
CA PRO A 100 -2.41 -6.15 -19.29
C PRO A 100 -3.77 -6.16 -18.59
N GLU A 101 -4.35 -4.99 -18.35
CA GLU A 101 -5.66 -4.88 -17.71
C GLU A 101 -6.71 -5.67 -18.51
N GLY A 102 -7.47 -6.54 -17.83
CA GLY A 102 -8.53 -7.36 -18.43
C GLY A 102 -8.12 -8.76 -18.90
N ASP A 103 -6.85 -9.10 -19.06
CA ASP A 103 -6.41 -10.41 -19.55
C ASP A 103 -6.14 -11.44 -18.43
N ARG A 104 -7.17 -11.72 -17.63
CA ARG A 104 -7.09 -12.75 -16.57
C ARG A 104 -7.26 -14.18 -17.08
N SER A 105 -7.89 -14.36 -18.23
CA SER A 105 -8.29 -15.68 -18.74
C SER A 105 -7.09 -16.60 -19.05
N ALA A 106 -5.99 -16.05 -19.54
CA ALA A 106 -4.76 -16.78 -19.85
C ALA A 106 -4.05 -17.38 -18.62
N LEU A 107 -4.35 -16.88 -17.42
CA LEU A 107 -3.73 -17.33 -16.17
C LEU A 107 -4.43 -18.57 -15.57
N GLY A 108 -5.70 -18.83 -15.90
CA GLY A 108 -6.48 -19.93 -15.33
C GLY A 108 -6.46 -19.91 -13.78
N ASN A 109 -5.96 -20.97 -13.17
CA ASN A 109 -5.85 -21.07 -11.70
C ASN A 109 -4.54 -20.46 -11.14
N ARG A 110 -3.79 -19.69 -11.92
CA ARG A 110 -2.51 -19.08 -11.53
C ARG A 110 -2.62 -17.59 -11.21
N LEU A 111 -3.82 -17.10 -10.87
CA LEU A 111 -4.06 -15.69 -10.56
C LEU A 111 -3.18 -15.15 -9.42
N CYS A 112 -2.90 -15.95 -8.40
CA CYS A 112 -2.00 -15.59 -7.29
C CYS A 112 -0.53 -15.40 -7.73
N GLY A 113 -0.13 -15.95 -8.89
CA GLY A 113 1.28 -15.94 -9.29
C GLY A 113 2.15 -16.81 -8.40
N ASN A 114 3.36 -16.34 -8.08
CA ASN A 114 4.20 -16.90 -7.04
C ASN A 114 3.63 -16.53 -5.69
N GLY A 115 3.72 -17.45 -4.75
CA GLY A 115 3.12 -17.21 -3.44
C GLY A 115 3.36 -18.35 -2.47
N VAL A 116 2.94 -18.11 -1.25
CA VAL A 116 3.04 -19.04 -0.12
C VAL A 116 1.69 -19.15 0.56
N VAL A 117 1.33 -20.35 1.01
CA VAL A 117 0.16 -20.59 1.86
C VAL A 117 0.64 -21.21 3.16
N ILE A 118 0.21 -20.64 4.28
CA ILE A 118 0.55 -21.09 5.63
C ILE A 118 -0.74 -21.53 6.33
N ALA A 119 -0.75 -22.77 6.82
CA ALA A 119 -1.79 -23.26 7.71
C ALA A 119 -1.41 -22.95 9.16
N HIS A 120 -2.39 -22.45 9.92
CA HIS A 120 -2.29 -22.13 11.34
C HIS A 120 -3.18 -23.03 12.18
N ARG A 121 -3.20 -22.80 13.49
CA ARG A 121 -4.10 -23.53 14.40
C ARG A 121 -5.57 -23.23 14.09
N GLU A 122 -6.46 -24.10 14.51
CA GLU A 122 -7.92 -23.89 14.51
C GLU A 122 -8.51 -23.59 13.13
N GLY A 123 -7.95 -24.17 12.06
CA GLY A 123 -8.46 -24.00 10.70
C GLY A 123 -8.18 -22.66 10.04
N TRP A 124 -7.30 -21.84 10.61
CA TRP A 124 -6.85 -20.60 9.97
C TRP A 124 -5.81 -20.88 8.88
N GLU A 125 -5.86 -20.11 7.81
CA GLU A 125 -4.91 -20.11 6.69
C GLU A 125 -4.62 -18.69 6.24
N THR A 126 -3.36 -18.40 5.92
CA THR A 126 -2.96 -17.16 5.24
C THR A 126 -2.31 -17.45 3.90
N GLN A 127 -2.59 -16.63 2.90
CA GLN A 127 -2.02 -16.73 1.56
C GLN A 127 -1.39 -15.41 1.14
N TYR A 128 -0.20 -15.51 0.56
CA TYR A 128 0.66 -14.41 0.12
C TYR A 128 0.89 -14.54 -1.37
N CYS A 129 0.39 -13.60 -2.18
CA CYS A 129 0.40 -13.66 -3.63
C CYS A 129 1.27 -12.58 -4.28
N HIS A 130 1.48 -12.70 -5.59
CA HIS A 130 2.23 -11.77 -6.44
C HIS A 130 3.70 -11.62 -6.03
N MET A 131 4.29 -12.67 -5.44
CA MET A 131 5.69 -12.67 -5.03
C MET A 131 6.64 -12.74 -6.23
N ALA A 132 7.85 -12.20 -6.06
CA ALA A 132 8.87 -12.18 -7.09
C ALA A 132 9.35 -13.59 -7.44
N ARG A 133 9.61 -13.84 -8.73
CA ARG A 133 10.14 -15.10 -9.24
C ARG A 133 11.45 -15.47 -8.53
N GLY A 134 11.54 -16.71 -8.08
CA GLY A 134 12.73 -17.23 -7.40
C GLY A 134 13.01 -16.63 -6.03
N SER A 135 12.09 -15.80 -5.48
CA SER A 135 12.33 -15.12 -4.20
C SER A 135 11.84 -15.91 -2.98
N VAL A 136 10.99 -16.92 -3.16
CA VAL A 136 10.46 -17.72 -2.05
C VAL A 136 11.58 -18.49 -1.37
N ARG A 137 11.70 -18.36 -0.03
CA ARG A 137 12.81 -18.88 0.78
C ARG A 137 12.40 -20.03 1.69
N VAL A 138 11.13 -20.41 1.68
CA VAL A 138 10.56 -21.47 2.51
C VAL A 138 10.16 -22.67 1.66
N ARG A 139 9.94 -23.84 2.31
CA ARG A 139 9.51 -25.07 1.66
C ARG A 139 8.25 -25.63 2.29
N ALA A 140 7.48 -26.43 1.56
CA ALA A 140 6.32 -27.13 2.11
C ALA A 140 6.73 -28.01 3.30
N GLY A 141 5.90 -28.04 4.32
CA GLY A 141 6.16 -28.71 5.61
C GLY A 141 7.03 -27.91 6.58
N GLN A 142 7.58 -26.76 6.19
CA GLN A 142 8.39 -25.93 7.09
C GLN A 142 7.52 -25.18 8.09
N SER A 143 7.85 -25.28 9.38
CA SER A 143 7.30 -24.43 10.44
C SER A 143 7.92 -23.04 10.36
N VAL A 144 7.11 -22.01 10.50
CA VAL A 144 7.53 -20.60 10.50
C VAL A 144 6.94 -19.89 11.72
N ALA A 145 7.70 -18.95 12.27
CA ALA A 145 7.21 -17.99 13.27
C ALA A 145 6.62 -16.77 12.58
N SER A 146 5.83 -15.98 13.29
CA SER A 146 5.45 -14.63 12.82
C SER A 146 6.72 -13.80 12.53
N GLY A 147 6.70 -13.01 11.45
CA GLY A 147 7.84 -12.21 10.99
C GLY A 147 8.91 -13.00 10.21
N THR A 148 8.77 -14.31 10.03
CA THR A 148 9.70 -15.10 9.20
C THR A 148 9.66 -14.61 7.75
N PRO A 149 10.79 -14.25 7.11
CA PRO A 149 10.83 -13.85 5.70
C PRO A 149 10.43 -15.03 4.79
N LEU A 150 9.38 -14.81 3.99
CA LEU A 150 8.85 -15.80 3.04
C LEU A 150 9.44 -15.61 1.63
N GLY A 151 9.78 -14.39 1.25
CA GLY A 151 10.27 -13.98 -0.05
C GLY A 151 10.12 -12.49 -0.24
N ARG A 152 9.92 -12.03 -1.49
CA ARG A 152 9.82 -10.61 -1.82
C ARG A 152 8.59 -10.32 -2.67
N VAL A 153 8.06 -9.09 -2.56
CA VAL A 153 6.98 -8.59 -3.44
C VAL A 153 7.47 -8.58 -4.89
N GLY A 154 6.63 -9.06 -5.80
CA GLY A 154 6.86 -9.12 -7.23
C GLY A 154 5.72 -8.57 -8.05
N LEU A 155 5.57 -9.13 -9.26
CA LEU A 155 4.54 -8.80 -10.25
C LEU A 155 3.97 -10.05 -10.91
N SER A 156 4.13 -11.22 -10.29
CA SER A 156 3.67 -12.48 -10.89
C SER A 156 2.15 -12.65 -10.71
N GLY A 157 1.50 -13.28 -11.68
CA GLY A 157 0.06 -13.54 -11.64
C GLY A 157 -0.80 -12.37 -12.12
N ALA A 158 -2.03 -12.28 -11.61
CA ALA A 158 -3.01 -11.29 -12.04
C ALA A 158 -2.82 -9.94 -11.36
N THR A 159 -1.75 -9.22 -11.70
CA THR A 159 -1.45 -7.90 -11.16
C THR A 159 -0.92 -6.94 -12.21
N VAL A 160 -1.22 -5.63 -12.06
CA VAL A 160 -0.77 -4.54 -12.93
C VAL A 160 0.16 -3.55 -12.21
N PHE A 161 0.33 -3.70 -10.88
CA PHE A 161 1.19 -2.86 -10.05
C PHE A 161 1.81 -3.65 -8.89
N PRO A 162 2.95 -3.22 -8.32
CA PRO A 162 3.62 -3.95 -7.26
C PRO A 162 2.84 -3.87 -5.95
N HIS A 163 2.37 -5.03 -5.48
CA HIS A 163 1.67 -5.17 -4.20
C HIS A 163 1.79 -6.60 -3.66
N LEU A 164 1.53 -6.77 -2.38
CA LEU A 164 1.19 -8.06 -1.80
C LEU A 164 -0.32 -8.17 -1.74
N HIS A 165 -0.91 -9.17 -2.42
CA HIS A 165 -2.28 -9.60 -2.17
C HIS A 165 -2.26 -10.62 -1.03
N PHE A 166 -2.89 -10.29 0.09
CA PHE A 166 -2.90 -11.06 1.31
C PHE A 166 -4.32 -11.56 1.63
N SER A 167 -4.54 -12.87 1.56
CA SER A 167 -5.84 -13.45 1.90
C SER A 167 -5.77 -14.19 3.23
N VAL A 168 -6.84 -14.11 4.00
CA VAL A 168 -7.05 -14.87 5.24
C VAL A 168 -8.25 -15.79 5.06
N ARG A 169 -8.14 -17.03 5.51
CA ARG A 169 -9.24 -17.98 5.53
C ARG A 169 -9.42 -18.59 6.91
N HIS A 170 -10.66 -18.88 7.26
CA HIS A 170 -11.00 -19.68 8.43
C HIS A 170 -11.94 -20.81 8.01
N ASN A 171 -11.52 -22.05 8.23
CA ASN A 171 -12.23 -23.26 7.79
C ASN A 171 -12.57 -23.22 6.27
N GLY A 172 -11.64 -22.74 5.46
CA GLY A 172 -11.76 -22.61 4.01
C GLY A 172 -12.51 -21.38 3.50
N ALA A 173 -13.28 -20.68 4.33
CA ALA A 173 -13.99 -19.46 3.95
C ALA A 173 -13.08 -18.23 4.03
N ILE A 174 -13.21 -17.30 3.04
CA ILE A 174 -12.53 -15.99 3.07
C ILE A 174 -13.00 -15.19 4.28
N VAL A 175 -12.06 -14.55 4.93
CA VAL A 175 -12.28 -13.66 6.08
C VAL A 175 -11.62 -12.31 5.80
N ASP A 176 -12.35 -11.23 6.08
CA ASP A 176 -11.75 -9.91 6.13
C ASP A 176 -11.01 -9.72 7.48
N PRO A 177 -9.67 -9.54 7.46
CA PRO A 177 -8.91 -9.36 8.69
C PRO A 177 -9.19 -8.04 9.42
N PHE A 178 -9.90 -7.10 8.80
CA PHE A 178 -10.33 -5.85 9.42
C PHE A 178 -11.69 -5.97 10.11
N ALA A 179 -12.52 -6.94 9.72
CA ALA A 179 -13.92 -7.03 10.12
C ALA A 179 -14.39 -8.49 10.36
N PHE A 180 -13.57 -9.32 11.01
CA PHE A 180 -13.93 -10.72 11.30
C PHE A 180 -15.23 -10.81 12.08
N GLY A 181 -16.17 -11.63 11.60
CA GLY A 181 -17.49 -11.82 12.21
C GLY A 181 -18.48 -10.66 12.00
N ALA A 182 -18.15 -9.69 11.12
CA ALA A 182 -19.13 -8.68 10.72
C ALA A 182 -20.36 -9.32 10.08
N VAL A 183 -21.53 -8.72 10.32
CA VAL A 183 -22.78 -9.15 9.67
C VAL A 183 -22.69 -8.87 8.18
N VAL A 184 -23.05 -9.84 7.36
CA VAL A 184 -23.05 -9.69 5.89
C VAL A 184 -23.90 -8.48 5.49
N GLY A 185 -23.34 -7.60 4.66
CA GLY A 185 -24.01 -6.38 4.19
C GLY A 185 -24.00 -5.20 5.18
N SER A 186 -23.44 -5.36 6.39
CA SER A 186 -23.26 -4.23 7.30
C SER A 186 -22.02 -3.39 6.93
N CYS A 187 -22.06 -2.10 7.30
CA CYS A 187 -20.93 -1.20 7.16
C CYS A 187 -20.21 -1.06 8.50
N GLY A 188 -18.97 -1.45 8.56
CA GLY A 188 -18.22 -1.55 9.81
C GLY A 188 -18.66 -2.75 10.66
N GLY A 189 -18.19 -2.79 11.88
CA GLY A 189 -18.45 -3.91 12.81
C GLY A 189 -17.43 -5.04 12.66
N GLY A 190 -17.72 -6.17 13.32
CA GLY A 190 -16.76 -7.27 13.45
C GLY A 190 -15.56 -6.92 14.34
N THR A 191 -14.56 -7.80 14.33
CA THR A 191 -13.35 -7.66 15.13
C THR A 191 -12.12 -7.69 14.24
N SER A 192 -11.22 -6.74 14.41
CA SER A 192 -9.93 -6.76 13.72
C SER A 192 -9.09 -7.95 14.19
N LEU A 193 -8.54 -8.71 13.26
CA LEU A 193 -7.57 -9.77 13.53
C LEU A 193 -6.13 -9.23 13.67
N TRP A 194 -5.88 -7.99 13.28
CA TRP A 194 -4.57 -7.36 13.40
C TRP A 194 -4.19 -7.12 14.86
N ARG A 195 -2.90 -7.26 15.18
CA ARG A 195 -2.42 -6.91 16.51
C ARG A 195 -2.69 -5.45 16.83
N PRO A 196 -3.07 -5.10 18.07
CA PRO A 196 -3.41 -3.73 18.47
C PRO A 196 -2.33 -2.69 18.14
N ALA A 197 -1.06 -3.07 18.19
CA ALA A 197 0.07 -2.19 17.83
C ALA A 197 0.03 -1.70 16.37
N LEU A 198 -0.68 -2.38 15.48
CA LEU A 198 -0.84 -2.02 14.07
C LEU A 198 -2.05 -1.12 13.80
N ALA A 199 -2.94 -0.92 14.79
CA ALA A 199 -4.24 -0.26 14.62
C ALA A 199 -4.12 1.15 14.00
N ALA A 200 -3.17 1.96 14.44
CA ALA A 200 -2.98 3.30 13.92
C ALA A 200 -2.49 3.31 12.45
N GLY A 201 -1.56 2.41 12.11
CA GLY A 201 -1.03 2.27 10.74
C GLY A 201 -2.05 1.69 9.76
N LEU A 202 -2.90 0.76 10.23
CA LEU A 202 -3.95 0.09 9.47
C LEU A 202 -5.31 0.76 9.57
N ALA A 203 -5.43 1.93 10.22
CA ALA A 203 -6.67 2.69 10.26
C ALA A 203 -7.20 2.92 8.83
N TYR A 204 -8.51 2.75 8.63
CA TYR A 204 -9.15 2.95 7.33
C TYR A 204 -8.91 4.35 6.77
N ARG A 205 -8.44 4.43 5.55
CA ARG A 205 -8.18 5.69 4.85
C ARG A 205 -8.90 5.65 3.50
N ALA A 206 -10.05 6.29 3.43
CA ALA A 206 -10.82 6.38 2.20
C ALA A 206 -10.05 7.02 1.05
N ARG A 207 -9.09 7.90 1.37
CA ARG A 207 -8.18 8.59 0.44
C ARG A 207 -6.77 8.57 0.99
N ALA A 208 -5.78 8.39 0.13
CA ALA A 208 -4.37 8.46 0.54
C ALA A 208 -3.48 9.03 -0.58
N VAL A 209 -2.39 9.66 -0.18
CA VAL A 209 -1.30 10.02 -1.11
C VAL A 209 -0.37 8.82 -1.23
N LEU A 210 -0.12 8.36 -2.45
CA LEU A 210 0.75 7.23 -2.74
C LEU A 210 2.17 7.68 -3.12
N ASN A 211 2.28 8.71 -3.99
CA ASN A 211 3.56 9.30 -4.40
C ASN A 211 3.46 10.81 -4.44
N TRP A 212 4.59 11.46 -4.22
CA TRP A 212 4.75 12.90 -4.39
C TRP A 212 6.21 13.21 -4.68
N GLY A 213 6.47 14.35 -5.29
CA GLY A 213 7.83 14.77 -5.55
C GLY A 213 7.91 15.97 -6.48
N PHE A 214 9.14 16.23 -6.94
CA PHE A 214 9.44 17.31 -7.86
C PHE A 214 10.15 16.78 -9.11
N ALA A 215 9.71 17.26 -10.28
CA ALA A 215 10.26 16.92 -11.58
C ALA A 215 10.75 18.18 -12.31
N ALA A 216 11.68 17.99 -13.25
CA ALA A 216 12.19 19.04 -14.12
C ALA A 216 11.35 19.25 -15.40
N ALA A 217 10.30 18.45 -15.58
CA ALA A 217 9.37 18.47 -16.71
C ALA A 217 8.00 17.87 -16.28
N PRO A 218 6.94 18.03 -17.10
CA PRO A 218 5.68 17.34 -16.87
C PRO A 218 5.86 15.83 -16.70
N VAL A 219 5.11 15.24 -15.75
CA VAL A 219 5.20 13.82 -15.41
C VAL A 219 4.05 13.02 -16.00
N SER A 220 4.29 11.72 -16.22
CA SER A 220 3.25 10.77 -16.60
C SER A 220 3.01 9.76 -15.48
N LEU A 221 1.81 9.14 -15.48
CA LEU A 221 1.49 8.07 -14.54
C LEU A 221 2.47 6.90 -14.65
N ALA A 222 2.90 6.58 -15.88
CA ALA A 222 3.90 5.54 -16.13
C ALA A 222 5.27 5.86 -15.50
N ALA A 223 5.74 7.12 -15.58
CA ALA A 223 6.98 7.53 -14.95
C ALA A 223 6.89 7.47 -13.41
N VAL A 224 5.75 7.86 -12.83
CA VAL A 224 5.50 7.75 -11.39
C VAL A 224 5.45 6.28 -10.96
N GLU A 225 4.76 5.41 -11.71
CA GLU A 225 4.72 3.97 -11.44
C GLU A 225 6.10 3.31 -11.56
N ALA A 226 6.89 3.71 -12.58
CA ALA A 226 8.26 3.23 -12.74
C ALA A 226 9.19 3.69 -11.60
N GLY A 227 8.84 4.77 -10.88
CA GLY A 227 9.68 5.42 -9.86
C GLY A 227 10.80 6.26 -10.48
N THR A 228 10.56 6.86 -11.66
CA THR A 228 11.53 7.70 -12.40
C THR A 228 11.09 9.16 -12.55
N ALA A 229 10.01 9.56 -11.86
CA ALA A 229 9.44 10.90 -11.98
C ALA A 229 10.24 11.99 -11.23
N ASP A 230 10.97 11.65 -10.16
CA ASP A 230 11.74 12.60 -9.33
C ASP A 230 13.04 13.03 -10.02
N THR A 231 12.93 13.92 -11.00
CA THR A 231 14.06 14.34 -11.85
C THR A 231 14.65 15.68 -11.46
N LEU A 232 13.96 16.50 -10.64
CA LEU A 232 14.38 17.85 -10.34
C LEU A 232 15.67 17.90 -9.50
N ALA A 233 15.85 16.98 -8.57
CA ALA A 233 17.05 16.92 -7.74
C ALA A 233 18.33 16.70 -8.58
N ALA A 234 18.23 15.86 -9.62
CA ALA A 234 19.33 15.59 -10.54
C ALA A 234 19.59 16.75 -11.53
N ALA A 235 18.53 17.43 -11.98
CA ALA A 235 18.64 18.59 -12.87
C ALA A 235 19.11 19.85 -12.13
N GLY A 236 18.87 19.93 -10.82
CA GLY A 236 19.31 21.04 -9.97
C GLY A 236 18.81 22.41 -10.44
N ALA A 237 19.64 23.41 -10.24
CA ALA A 237 19.34 24.80 -10.63
C ALA A 237 19.24 25.01 -12.15
N GLU A 238 19.71 24.07 -12.97
CA GLU A 238 19.61 24.13 -14.43
C GLU A 238 18.29 23.54 -14.98
N ALA A 239 17.43 23.05 -14.13
CA ALA A 239 16.13 22.50 -14.53
C ALA A 239 15.32 23.47 -15.38
N ALA A 240 14.78 23.02 -16.51
CA ALA A 240 13.96 23.83 -17.41
C ALA A 240 12.61 24.23 -16.79
N ALA A 241 12.14 23.47 -15.81
CA ALA A 241 10.92 23.74 -15.07
C ALA A 241 11.04 23.19 -13.65
N ILE A 242 10.21 23.71 -12.74
CA ILE A 242 9.89 23.09 -11.46
C ILE A 242 8.43 22.62 -11.55
N VAL A 243 8.23 21.32 -11.45
CA VAL A 243 6.92 20.69 -11.49
C VAL A 243 6.76 19.87 -10.20
N ALA A 244 5.80 20.23 -9.35
CA ALA A 244 5.38 19.36 -8.26
C ALA A 244 4.35 18.37 -8.77
N TYR A 245 4.38 17.13 -8.28
CA TYR A 245 3.38 16.12 -8.62
C TYR A 245 2.94 15.33 -7.38
N VAL A 246 1.69 14.86 -7.42
CA VAL A 246 1.12 13.98 -6.39
C VAL A 246 0.27 12.93 -7.08
N ARG A 247 0.51 11.65 -6.77
CA ARG A 247 -0.39 10.55 -7.09
C ARG A 247 -1.15 10.14 -5.84
N SER A 248 -2.47 10.22 -5.91
CA SER A 248 -3.39 9.83 -4.85
C SER A 248 -4.22 8.62 -5.25
N ILE A 249 -4.72 7.87 -4.26
CA ILE A 249 -5.61 6.73 -4.43
C ILE A 249 -6.91 6.95 -3.66
N GLY A 250 -8.00 6.33 -4.14
CA GLY A 250 -9.30 6.34 -3.48
C GLY A 250 -10.05 7.68 -3.51
N LEU A 251 -9.72 8.57 -4.46
CA LEU A 251 -10.45 9.83 -4.63
C LEU A 251 -11.87 9.56 -5.11
N LYS A 252 -12.81 10.39 -4.66
CA LYS A 252 -14.24 10.24 -4.95
C LYS A 252 -14.73 11.30 -5.92
N ALA A 253 -15.84 11.02 -6.57
CA ALA A 253 -16.57 12.02 -7.35
C ALA A 253 -16.79 13.30 -6.53
N ALA A 254 -16.71 14.44 -7.19
CA ALA A 254 -16.78 15.79 -6.62
C ALA A 254 -15.60 16.18 -5.67
N ASP A 255 -14.59 15.32 -5.46
CA ASP A 255 -13.36 15.77 -4.81
C ASP A 255 -12.64 16.83 -5.66
N VAL A 256 -12.14 17.86 -5.01
CA VAL A 256 -11.35 18.95 -5.65
C VAL A 256 -9.93 18.84 -5.15
N GLN A 257 -8.98 18.77 -6.07
CA GLN A 257 -7.54 18.71 -5.77
C GLN A 257 -6.91 20.10 -5.91
N GLU A 258 -6.05 20.49 -4.97
CA GLU A 258 -5.29 21.73 -4.99
C GLU A 258 -3.79 21.42 -4.84
N LEU A 259 -2.95 22.12 -5.61
CA LEU A 259 -1.49 21.98 -5.53
C LEU A 259 -0.85 23.37 -5.60
N VAL A 260 -0.22 23.78 -4.50
CA VAL A 260 0.48 25.05 -4.38
C VAL A 260 1.98 24.81 -4.28
N VAL A 261 2.78 25.54 -5.04
CA VAL A 261 4.26 25.51 -4.96
C VAL A 261 4.77 26.88 -4.57
N ARG A 262 5.68 26.92 -3.60
CA ARG A 262 6.32 28.14 -3.12
C ARG A 262 7.82 28.11 -3.32
N ALA A 263 8.37 29.26 -3.71
CA ALA A 263 9.81 29.52 -3.75
C ALA A 263 10.43 29.61 -2.35
N PRO A 264 11.77 29.63 -2.24
CA PRO A 264 12.48 29.76 -0.96
C PRO A 264 12.13 31.03 -0.14
N ASP A 265 11.79 32.13 -0.81
CA ASP A 265 11.35 33.39 -0.21
C ASP A 265 9.87 33.39 0.22
N GLY A 266 9.14 32.28 -0.02
CA GLY A 266 7.73 32.13 0.30
C GLY A 266 6.77 32.60 -0.79
N SER A 267 7.26 33.22 -1.88
CA SER A 267 6.41 33.62 -3.01
C SER A 267 5.76 32.40 -3.67
N ILE A 268 4.54 32.59 -4.19
CA ILE A 268 3.80 31.52 -4.86
C ILE A 268 4.29 31.43 -6.30
N LEU A 269 4.81 30.26 -6.68
CA LEU A 269 5.20 29.93 -8.05
C LEU A 269 4.05 29.29 -8.83
N VAL A 270 3.24 28.49 -8.15
CA VAL A 270 2.10 27.76 -8.72
C VAL A 270 0.99 27.74 -7.69
N ASP A 271 -0.21 28.09 -8.13
CA ASP A 271 -1.47 27.91 -7.39
C ASP A 271 -2.45 27.26 -8.35
N HIS A 272 -2.59 25.95 -8.24
CA HIS A 272 -3.42 25.15 -9.14
C HIS A 272 -4.54 24.46 -8.39
N ARG A 273 -5.77 24.74 -8.81
CA ARG A 273 -6.97 24.06 -8.36
C ARG A 273 -7.60 23.33 -9.56
N ALA A 274 -7.70 22.02 -9.46
CA ALA A 274 -8.33 21.20 -10.48
C ALA A 274 -9.85 21.28 -10.41
N ASP A 275 -10.52 20.96 -11.52
CA ASP A 275 -11.97 20.79 -11.54
C ASP A 275 -12.39 19.62 -10.62
N PRO A 276 -13.62 19.64 -10.08
CA PRO A 276 -14.16 18.52 -9.33
C PRO A 276 -14.11 17.23 -10.14
N LEU A 277 -13.68 16.12 -9.53
CA LEU A 277 -13.63 14.82 -10.19
C LEU A 277 -15.04 14.39 -10.66
N ALA A 278 -15.14 13.97 -11.91
CA ALA A 278 -16.41 13.52 -12.49
C ALA A 278 -16.89 12.17 -11.93
N ARG A 279 -15.97 11.35 -11.42
CA ARG A 279 -16.22 10.00 -10.90
C ARG A 279 -15.22 9.62 -9.82
N ASN A 280 -15.46 8.48 -9.16
CA ASN A 280 -14.48 7.88 -8.27
C ASN A 280 -13.23 7.46 -9.06
N GLU A 281 -12.05 7.76 -8.52
CA GLU A 281 -10.78 7.43 -9.14
C GLU A 281 -9.98 6.49 -8.22
N ALA A 282 -9.71 5.26 -8.68
CA ALA A 282 -8.85 4.33 -7.97
C ALA A 282 -7.44 4.89 -7.79
N GLN A 283 -6.98 5.65 -8.79
CA GLN A 283 -5.75 6.47 -8.70
C GLN A 283 -5.89 7.73 -9.55
N SER A 284 -5.32 8.83 -9.07
CA SER A 284 -5.31 10.14 -9.74
C SER A 284 -3.91 10.72 -9.68
N LEU A 285 -3.42 11.31 -10.76
CA LEU A 285 -2.17 12.04 -10.83
C LEU A 285 -2.46 13.52 -11.08
N LEU A 286 -2.10 14.37 -10.12
CA LEU A 286 -2.09 15.81 -10.28
C LEU A 286 -0.64 16.29 -10.36
N PHE A 287 -0.33 17.16 -11.32
CA PHE A 287 0.94 17.87 -11.36
C PHE A 287 0.73 19.30 -11.86
N ALA A 288 1.54 20.20 -11.35
CA ALA A 288 1.54 21.59 -11.76
C ALA A 288 2.93 22.20 -11.58
N GLY A 289 3.30 23.12 -12.44
CA GLY A 289 4.64 23.67 -12.43
C GLY A 289 4.78 24.94 -13.24
N THR A 290 5.99 25.50 -13.18
CA THR A 290 6.36 26.71 -13.94
C THR A 290 7.71 26.54 -14.60
N LYS A 291 7.91 27.25 -15.73
CA LYS A 291 9.17 27.28 -16.46
C LYS A 291 10.23 28.09 -15.71
N ARG A 292 11.50 27.80 -15.98
CA ARG A 292 12.66 28.54 -15.43
C ARG A 292 12.55 30.02 -15.76
N PRO A 293 12.64 30.91 -14.75
CA PRO A 293 12.67 32.34 -14.97
C PRO A 293 14.00 32.80 -15.59
N PRO A 294 14.06 33.98 -16.26
CA PRO A 294 15.30 34.49 -16.86
C PRO A 294 16.49 34.57 -15.87
N GLY A 295 16.25 34.84 -14.60
CA GLY A 295 17.26 34.90 -13.53
C GLY A 295 17.68 33.53 -12.96
N GLY A 296 17.17 32.43 -13.50
CA GLY A 296 17.41 31.10 -12.96
C GLY A 296 16.58 30.77 -11.69
N TRP A 297 16.81 29.60 -11.11
CA TRP A 297 16.14 29.18 -9.87
C TRP A 297 16.91 29.69 -8.66
N PRO A 298 16.30 30.49 -7.74
CA PRO A 298 16.92 30.83 -6.46
C PRO A 298 17.29 29.57 -5.68
N ALA A 299 18.50 29.60 -5.08
CA ALA A 299 18.88 28.54 -4.16
C ALA A 299 18.03 28.57 -2.89
N GLY A 300 17.75 27.40 -2.33
CA GLY A 300 16.96 27.28 -1.11
C GLY A 300 15.92 26.18 -1.17
N VAL A 301 14.96 26.21 -0.26
CA VAL A 301 13.97 25.13 -0.10
C VAL A 301 12.66 25.51 -0.79
N TYR A 302 12.34 24.79 -1.84
CA TYR A 302 11.02 24.85 -2.50
C TYR A 302 10.04 23.99 -1.72
N ARG A 303 8.81 24.46 -1.54
CA ARG A 303 7.78 23.76 -0.77
C ARG A 303 6.53 23.58 -1.63
N ALA A 304 5.96 22.39 -1.58
CA ALA A 304 4.67 22.09 -2.17
C ALA A 304 3.67 21.66 -1.10
N SER A 305 2.41 22.08 -1.28
CA SER A 305 1.28 21.67 -0.45
C SER A 305 0.19 21.15 -1.38
N TYR A 306 -0.20 19.91 -1.19
CA TYR A 306 -1.31 19.25 -1.87
C TYR A 306 -2.46 19.07 -0.92
N ARG A 307 -3.69 19.35 -1.39
CA ARG A 307 -4.92 19.23 -0.60
C ARG A 307 -6.03 18.63 -1.43
N VAL A 308 -6.89 17.85 -0.78
CA VAL A 308 -8.16 17.38 -1.37
C VAL A 308 -9.29 17.89 -0.50
N LEU A 309 -10.25 18.53 -1.17
CA LEU A 309 -11.47 19.05 -0.56
C LEU A 309 -12.66 18.21 -1.01
N ALA A 310 -13.42 17.68 -0.06
CA ALA A 310 -14.72 17.05 -0.30
C ALA A 310 -15.81 17.96 0.22
N GLN A 311 -16.71 18.41 -0.66
CA GLN A 311 -17.77 19.37 -0.30
C GLN A 311 -17.24 20.63 0.42
N GLY A 312 -16.05 21.08 0.05
CA GLY A 312 -15.36 22.22 0.66
C GLY A 312 -14.58 21.92 1.94
N ALA A 313 -14.75 20.75 2.55
CA ALA A 313 -13.99 20.34 3.74
C ALA A 313 -12.66 19.69 3.35
N LEU A 314 -11.57 20.01 4.05
CA LEU A 314 -10.27 19.38 3.89
C LEU A 314 -10.33 17.92 4.36
N VAL A 315 -10.06 16.98 3.46
CA VAL A 315 -10.11 15.52 3.73
C VAL A 315 -8.79 14.80 3.53
N LEU A 316 -7.84 15.42 2.84
CA LEU A 316 -6.48 14.90 2.66
C LEU A 316 -5.52 16.07 2.46
N GLU A 317 -4.35 16.01 3.11
CA GLU A 317 -3.29 16.97 2.92
C GLU A 317 -1.93 16.29 2.91
N ARG A 318 -1.03 16.83 2.07
CA ARG A 318 0.38 16.43 2.03
C ARG A 318 1.25 17.64 1.73
N SER A 319 2.23 17.90 2.61
CA SER A 319 3.29 18.88 2.35
C SER A 319 4.62 18.17 2.12
N PHE A 320 5.41 18.68 1.18
CA PHE A 320 6.73 18.16 0.85
C PHE A 320 7.64 19.28 0.35
N SER A 321 8.94 19.04 0.34
CA SER A 321 9.92 20.07 -0.03
C SER A 321 11.11 19.46 -0.72
N LEU A 322 11.82 20.31 -1.51
CA LEU A 322 13.07 20.01 -2.16
C LEU A 322 14.06 21.15 -1.97
N PRO A 323 15.25 20.93 -1.42
CA PRO A 323 16.34 21.89 -1.44
C PRO A 323 16.99 21.92 -2.84
N LEU A 324 17.14 23.10 -3.44
CA LEU A 324 18.00 23.33 -4.58
C LEU A 324 19.30 24.03 -4.10
N PRO A 325 20.47 23.46 -4.37
CA PRO A 325 21.74 24.06 -4.01
C PRO A 325 22.00 25.35 -4.83
N SER A 326 22.82 26.25 -4.31
CA SER A 326 23.37 27.34 -5.08
C SER A 326 24.20 26.80 -6.24
N VAL A 327 24.10 27.44 -7.42
CA VAL A 327 25.03 27.19 -8.52
C VAL A 327 26.42 27.58 -8.00
N ARG A 328 27.33 26.63 -7.90
CA ARG A 328 28.76 26.99 -7.70
C ARG A 328 29.23 27.59 -9.02
N VAL A 329 29.39 28.91 -9.05
CA VAL A 329 30.14 29.56 -10.12
C VAL A 329 31.56 29.05 -10.00
N PRO A 330 32.15 28.43 -11.04
CA PRO A 330 33.51 27.91 -11.02
C PRO A 330 34.56 29.03 -10.85
#